data_c601c85c434e999531fb3ce608590904
#
_entry.id   c601c85c434e999531fb3ce608590904
#
_cell.length_a   1.000
_cell.length_b   1.000
_cell.length_c   1.000
_cell.angle_alpha   90.00
_cell.angle_beta   90.00
_cell.angle_gamma   90.00
#
_symmetry.space_group_name_H-M   'P 1'
#
loop_
_entity.id
_entity.type
_entity.pdbx_description
1 polymer ?
#
loop_
_entity_poly.entity_id
_entity_poly.type
_entity_poly.pdbx_seq_one_letter_code
_entity_poly.pdbx_strand_id
1 'polypeptide(L)'
;MLDENHAARRRTRNSRRDPELTRWEILEAAVQEFATHGPRGARTEDIAHRTNTSKRMIFYYFGSKEGLYRAVLEENYRRIRALESSLRLDHL
;
A
#
# COMPACT_ATOMS: atom_id res chain seq x y z
N MET A 1 -31.15 -1.00 9.34
CA MET A 1 -30.29 -1.87 8.63
C MET A 1 -28.94 -1.23 8.36
N LEU A 2 -27.96 -1.81 8.92
CA LEU A 2 -26.62 -1.34 8.70
C LEU A 2 -26.13 -1.95 7.43
N ASP A 3 -25.84 -1.11 6.54
CA ASP A 3 -25.53 -1.54 5.24
C ASP A 3 -24.06 -1.46 4.98
N GLU A 4 -23.70 -1.80 3.80
CA GLU A 4 -22.33 -1.80 3.36
C GLU A 4 -21.71 -0.40 3.39
N ASN A 5 -22.53 0.61 3.15
CA ASN A 5 -22.04 1.98 3.17
C ASN A 5 -21.59 2.41 4.54
N HIS A 6 -22.35 1.97 5.55
CA HIS A 6 -21.98 2.30 6.92
C HIS A 6 -20.65 1.62 7.29
N ALA A 7 -20.50 0.37 6.91
CA ALA A 7 -19.27 -0.36 7.18
C ALA A 7 -18.09 0.27 6.44
N ALA A 8 -18.29 0.70 5.21
CA ALA A 8 -17.24 1.33 4.43
C ALA A 8 -16.80 2.64 5.05
N ARG A 9 -17.75 3.44 5.53
CA ARG A 9 -17.42 4.69 6.20
C ARG A 9 -16.63 4.44 7.47
N ARG A 10 -17.00 3.42 8.20
CA ARG A 10 -16.30 3.07 9.42
C ARG A 10 -14.86 2.66 9.13
N ARG A 11 -14.65 1.89 8.07
CA ARG A 11 -13.32 1.49 7.66
C ARG A 11 -12.44 2.68 7.28
N THR A 12 -13.00 3.62 6.51
CA THR A 12 -12.29 4.81 6.12
C THR A 12 -11.88 5.63 7.33
N ARG A 13 -12.79 5.73 8.28
CA ARG A 13 -12.52 6.47 9.51
C ARG A 13 -11.44 5.79 10.33
N ASN A 14 -11.47 4.46 10.40
CA ASN A 14 -10.46 3.69 11.12
C ASN A 14 -9.09 3.85 10.49
N SER A 15 -9.01 3.89 9.17
CA SER A 15 -7.74 4.11 8.48
C SER A 15 -7.11 5.43 8.89
N ARG A 16 -7.90 6.48 9.05
CA ARG A 16 -7.38 7.77 9.47
C ARG A 16 -6.84 7.74 10.89
N ARG A 17 -7.43 6.91 11.76
CA ARG A 17 -7.05 6.82 13.15
C ARG A 17 -5.94 5.81 13.39
N ASP A 18 -5.74 4.91 12.44
CA ASP A 18 -4.78 3.84 12.57
C ASP A 18 -3.63 4.08 11.60
N PRO A 19 -2.50 4.59 12.11
CA PRO A 19 -1.37 4.90 11.23
C PRO A 19 -0.83 3.67 10.51
N GLU A 20 -0.84 2.52 11.15
CA GLU A 20 -0.32 1.31 10.52
C GLU A 20 -1.19 0.88 9.36
N LEU A 21 -2.49 0.96 9.51
CA LEU A 21 -3.41 0.62 8.44
C LEU A 21 -3.28 1.63 7.29
N THR A 22 -3.17 2.91 7.61
CA THR A 22 -3.00 3.94 6.60
C THR A 22 -1.70 3.70 5.82
N ARG A 23 -0.61 3.41 6.53
CA ARG A 23 0.67 3.14 5.88
C ARG A 23 0.55 1.93 4.95
N TRP A 24 -0.12 0.89 5.41
CA TRP A 24 -0.29 -0.32 4.61
C TRP A 24 -1.12 -0.05 3.36
N GLU A 25 -2.19 0.74 3.48
CA GLU A 25 -3.02 1.08 2.34
C GLU A 25 -2.25 1.87 1.29
N ILE A 26 -1.43 2.80 1.74
CA ILE A 26 -0.59 3.57 0.83
C ILE A 26 0.41 2.64 0.13
N LEU A 27 1.03 1.76 0.90
CA LEU A 27 2.01 0.82 0.34
C LEU A 27 1.36 -0.09 -0.69
N GLU A 28 0.16 -0.60 -0.41
CA GLU A 28 -0.56 -1.47 -1.33
C GLU A 28 -0.89 -0.75 -2.63
N ALA A 29 -1.38 0.48 -2.53
CA ALA A 29 -1.65 1.29 -3.72
C ALA A 29 -0.38 1.59 -4.49
N ALA A 30 0.71 1.83 -3.78
CA ALA A 30 2.00 2.10 -4.41
C ALA A 30 2.52 0.87 -5.15
N VAL A 31 2.35 -0.31 -4.58
CA VAL A 31 2.72 -1.54 -5.27
C VAL A 31 2.05 -1.60 -6.65
N GLN A 32 0.76 -1.31 -6.69
CA GLN A 32 0.00 -1.32 -7.94
C GLN A 32 0.48 -0.22 -8.89
N GLU A 33 0.69 0.98 -8.36
CA GLU A 33 1.09 2.11 -9.18
C GLU A 33 2.46 1.89 -9.81
N PHE A 34 3.41 1.43 -9.02
CA PHE A 34 4.76 1.16 -9.53
C PHE A 34 4.78 -0.02 -10.48
N ALA A 35 3.94 -1.03 -10.24
CA ALA A 35 3.85 -2.17 -11.15
C ALA A 35 3.32 -1.75 -12.51
N THR A 36 2.37 -0.83 -12.54
CA THR A 36 1.74 -0.39 -13.77
C THR A 36 2.59 0.61 -14.54
N HIS A 37 3.20 1.55 -13.84
CA HIS A 37 3.83 2.71 -14.47
C HIS A 37 5.35 2.76 -14.33
N GLY A 38 5.93 1.86 -13.54
CA GLY A 38 7.37 1.85 -13.31
C GLY A 38 7.82 2.93 -12.35
N PRO A 39 9.12 2.91 -11.99
CA PRO A 39 9.63 3.84 -10.99
C PRO A 39 9.52 5.30 -11.40
N ARG A 40 9.70 5.58 -12.69
CA ARG A 40 9.64 6.95 -13.17
C ARG A 40 8.23 7.40 -13.51
N GLY A 41 7.39 6.48 -13.95
CA GLY A 41 6.04 6.81 -14.36
C GLY A 41 5.04 6.88 -13.23
N ALA A 42 5.32 6.23 -12.12
CA ALA A 42 4.40 6.22 -10.99
C ALA A 42 4.31 7.62 -10.38
N ARG A 43 3.09 8.02 -10.01
CA ARG A 43 2.84 9.37 -9.51
C ARG A 43 2.25 9.29 -8.11
N THR A 44 2.89 10.00 -7.18
CA THR A 44 2.41 10.05 -5.80
C THR A 44 1.02 10.66 -5.71
N GLU A 45 0.70 11.58 -6.61
CA GLU A 45 -0.63 12.19 -6.66
C GLU A 45 -1.71 11.14 -6.91
N ASP A 46 -1.43 10.19 -7.81
CA ASP A 46 -2.38 9.14 -8.12
C ASP A 46 -2.55 8.18 -6.95
N ILE A 47 -1.46 7.88 -6.28
CA ILE A 47 -1.51 7.04 -5.08
C ILE A 47 -2.34 7.73 -4.00
N ALA A 48 -2.10 9.02 -3.81
CA ALA A 48 -2.82 9.79 -2.80
C ALA A 48 -4.32 9.79 -3.10
N HIS A 49 -4.67 10.00 -4.35
CA HIS A 49 -6.08 10.02 -4.75
C HIS A 49 -6.74 8.67 -4.51
N ARG A 50 -6.04 7.61 -4.86
CA ARG A 50 -6.56 6.25 -4.73
C ARG A 50 -6.76 5.83 -3.29
N THR A 51 -5.94 6.35 -2.39
CA THR A 51 -5.97 5.96 -0.98
C THR A 51 -6.71 6.97 -0.11
N ASN A 52 -7.28 8.00 -0.72
CA ASN A 52 -7.97 9.06 0.01
C ASN A 52 -7.05 9.71 1.05
N THR A 53 -5.80 9.87 0.67
CA THR A 53 -4.80 10.55 1.50
C THR A 53 -4.24 11.72 0.71
N SER A 54 -3.15 12.30 1.17
CA SER A 54 -2.49 13.40 0.50
C SER A 54 -1.04 13.03 0.23
N LYS A 55 -0.44 13.75 -0.72
CA LYS A 55 0.98 13.60 -0.98
C LYS A 55 1.80 13.84 0.29
N ARG A 56 1.36 14.82 1.09
CA ARG A 56 2.00 15.13 2.35
C ARG A 56 1.98 13.93 3.30
N MET A 57 0.84 13.25 3.38
CA MET A 57 0.73 12.07 4.24
C MET A 57 1.61 10.94 3.74
N ILE A 58 1.66 10.75 2.43
CA ILE A 58 2.51 9.71 1.86
C ILE A 58 3.97 9.97 2.27
N PHE A 59 4.44 11.19 2.14
CA PHE A 59 5.81 11.53 2.47
C PHE A 59 6.05 11.52 3.98
N TYR A 60 5.01 11.73 4.76
CA TYR A 60 5.12 11.57 6.21
C TYR A 60 5.50 10.12 6.58
N TYR A 61 4.91 9.15 5.90
CA TYR A 61 5.19 7.74 6.20
C TYR A 61 6.44 7.23 5.52
N PHE A 62 6.74 7.69 4.33
CA PHE A 62 7.80 7.08 3.51
C PHE A 62 8.95 8.01 3.20
N GLY A 63 8.84 9.27 3.55
CA GLY A 63 9.91 10.26 3.42
C GLY A 63 9.98 10.91 2.05
N SER A 64 9.99 10.11 1.00
CA SER A 64 10.15 10.61 -0.35
C SER A 64 9.56 9.59 -1.32
N LYS A 65 9.50 9.95 -2.61
CA LYS A 65 9.10 8.99 -3.63
C LYS A 65 10.08 7.81 -3.67
N GLU A 66 11.36 8.11 -3.52
CA GLU A 66 12.39 7.06 -3.50
C GLU A 66 12.21 6.15 -2.29
N GLY A 67 11.88 6.72 -1.14
CA GLY A 67 11.60 5.92 0.04
C GLY A 67 10.39 5.03 -0.13
N LEU A 68 9.36 5.57 -0.79
CA LEU A 68 8.17 4.80 -1.10
C LEU A 68 8.51 3.64 -2.05
N TYR A 69 9.30 3.92 -3.08
CA TYR A 69 9.70 2.88 -4.04
C TYR A 69 10.50 1.79 -3.35
N ARG A 70 11.41 2.18 -2.46
CA ARG A 70 12.20 1.21 -1.68
C ARG A 70 11.29 0.32 -0.86
N ALA A 71 10.28 0.90 -0.23
CA ALA A 71 9.33 0.12 0.55
C ALA A 71 8.55 -0.86 -0.34
N VAL A 72 8.21 -0.44 -1.56
CA VAL A 72 7.54 -1.31 -2.51
C VAL A 72 8.44 -2.49 -2.88
N LEU A 73 9.72 -2.24 -3.14
CA LEU A 73 10.65 -3.30 -3.49
C LEU A 73 10.81 -4.29 -2.33
N GLU A 74 10.91 -3.77 -1.12
CA GLU A 74 11.01 -4.63 0.07
C GLU A 74 9.77 -5.49 0.24
N GLU A 75 8.60 -4.90 0.01
CA GLU A 75 7.36 -5.65 0.13
C GLU A 75 7.25 -6.73 -0.95
N ASN A 76 7.63 -6.41 -2.17
CA ASN A 76 7.62 -7.39 -3.26
C ASN A 76 8.56 -8.55 -2.96
N TYR A 77 9.73 -8.24 -2.45
CA TYR A 77 10.70 -9.25 -2.09
C TYR A 77 10.16 -10.17 -0.98
N ARG A 78 9.53 -9.58 0.01
CA ARG A 78 8.91 -10.33 1.11
C ARG A 78 7.83 -11.26 0.60
N ARG A 79 7.02 -10.80 -0.37
CA ARG A 79 5.96 -11.62 -0.95
C ARG A 79 6.50 -12.79 -1.74
N ILE A 80 7.58 -12.57 -2.49
CA ILE A 80 8.23 -13.61 -3.26
C ILE A 80 8.78 -14.67 -2.32
N ARG A 81 9.42 -14.27 -1.25
CA ARG A 81 9.98 -15.21 -0.28
C ARG A 81 8.89 -16.02 0.39
N ALA A 82 7.78 -15.40 0.72
CA ALA A 82 6.66 -16.10 1.33
C ALA A 82 6.11 -17.16 0.37
N LEU A 83 6.03 -16.81 -0.91
CA LEU A 83 5.55 -17.73 -1.94
C LEU A 83 6.51 -18.91 -2.10
N GLU A 84 7.80 -18.65 -2.16
CA GLU A 84 8.81 -19.70 -2.27
C GLU A 84 8.75 -20.65 -1.09
N SER A 85 8.58 -20.10 0.10
CA SER A 85 8.48 -20.88 1.30
C SER A 85 7.27 -21.80 1.26
N SER A 86 6.15 -21.28 0.79
CA SER A 86 4.91 -22.04 0.64
C SER A 86 5.09 -23.18 -0.36
N LEU A 87 5.74 -22.91 -1.49
CA LEU A 87 5.99 -23.92 -2.52
C LEU A 87 6.90 -25.02 -2.01
N ARG A 88 7.89 -24.68 -1.22
CA ARG A 88 8.78 -25.67 -0.63
C ARG A 88 8.05 -26.59 0.30
N LEU A 89 7.17 -26.05 1.11
CA LEU A 89 6.38 -26.85 2.04
C LEU A 89 5.48 -27.82 1.27
N ASP A 90 4.98 -27.41 0.14
CA ASP A 90 4.12 -28.26 -0.67
C ASP A 90 4.87 -29.45 -1.25
N HIS A 91 6.18 -29.35 -1.38
CA HIS A 91 7.00 -30.44 -1.91
C HIS A 91 7.49 -31.40 -0.84
N LEU A 92 7.32 -31.02 0.40
CA LEU A 92 7.70 -31.88 1.49
C LEU A 92 6.55 -32.77 1.91
#